data_22a04c64233d2feb2fe8a7051b16a456
#
_entry.id   22a04c64233d2feb2fe8a7051b16a456
#
_cell.length_a   1.000
_cell.length_b   1.000
_cell.length_c   1.000
_cell.angle_alpha   90.00
_cell.angle_beta   90.00
_cell.angle_gamma   90.00
#
_symmetry.space_group_name_H-M   'P 1'
#
loop_
_entity.id
_entity.type
_entity.pdbx_description
1 polymer ?
#
loop_
_entity_poly.entity_id
_entity_poly.type
_entity_poly.pdbx_seq_one_letter_code
_entity_poly.pdbx_strand_id
1 'polypeptide(L)'
;EGVCTTCVVWLCVFFCKQKTAYEMLRSLVGSEMCIRDSIVMSLVSFIGPKPNLLDINHVNPPMRLEVSQPVLDFADMAKLRDIEKFTQGKFRSYSLDITYPLVWGREGVEAKLASLCAEAVDAIKSGKNILLISDRSVSPLQVAIPALLALSAIHQHLVREGLRTTAGLVVETGTAREVHHFAVLAGYGAEAVHPYLAMETLASIHKDLPGDLSAEKAIYNYVKAVGKGLSKIMSKMGVSTYMSYCGAQLFEAIGLNSDTIDKYFTRTPSRVEGIGVFEIAEEAIRMHKEAFSDDTVLATILDTGCESAWRVRGAQHLWTPDVHAHITHR
;
A
#
# COMPACT_ATOMS: atom_id res chain seq x y z
N GLU A 1 -11.57 -9.56 -23.60
CA GLU A 1 -10.41 -10.14 -22.88
C GLU A 1 -9.81 -9.07 -21.96
N GLY A 2 -10.63 -8.54 -21.05
CA GLY A 2 -10.24 -7.54 -20.09
C GLY A 2 -10.19 -8.19 -18.70
N VAL A 3 -9.07 -8.79 -18.35
CA VAL A 3 -8.75 -9.02 -16.95
C VAL A 3 -8.54 -7.63 -16.35
N CYS A 4 -9.28 -7.30 -15.30
CA CYS A 4 -9.17 -6.03 -14.60
C CYS A 4 -7.73 -5.83 -14.12
N THR A 5 -7.02 -4.98 -14.79
CA THR A 5 -5.57 -4.81 -14.69
C THR A 5 -5.15 -4.15 -13.38
N THR A 6 -6.04 -3.38 -12.76
CA THR A 6 -5.82 -2.83 -11.41
C THR A 6 -5.73 -3.94 -10.36
N CYS A 7 -6.41 -5.07 -10.61
CA CYS A 7 -6.33 -6.24 -9.75
C CYS A 7 -5.04 -7.02 -9.91
N VAL A 8 -4.40 -7.04 -11.11
CA VAL A 8 -3.26 -7.92 -11.34
C VAL A 8 -2.03 -7.43 -10.58
N VAL A 9 -1.73 -6.14 -10.58
CA VAL A 9 -0.60 -5.59 -9.79
C VAL A 9 -0.84 -5.73 -8.29
N TRP A 10 -2.10 -5.72 -7.85
CA TRP A 10 -2.46 -5.95 -6.46
C TRP A 10 -2.77 -7.42 -6.15
N LEU A 11 -3.26 -8.21 -7.11
CA LEU A 11 -3.51 -9.65 -6.94
C LEU A 11 -2.22 -10.47 -6.91
N CYS A 12 -1.16 -9.99 -7.56
CA CYS A 12 0.13 -10.69 -7.59
C CYS A 12 0.81 -10.79 -6.22
N VAL A 13 0.35 -10.09 -5.18
CA VAL A 13 0.97 -10.09 -3.85
C VAL A 13 0.01 -10.60 -2.77
N PHE A 14 -0.85 -11.58 -3.08
CA PHE A 14 -1.86 -12.00 -2.12
C PHE A 14 -2.00 -13.50 -1.94
N PHE A 15 -1.51 -14.00 -0.85
CA PHE A 15 -2.28 -14.92 0.01
C PHE A 15 -1.67 -14.98 1.41
N CYS A 16 -2.51 -14.72 2.39
CA CYS A 16 -2.25 -15.03 3.78
C CYS A 16 -1.81 -16.49 3.95
N LYS A 17 -0.77 -16.72 4.73
CA LYS A 17 -0.38 -18.07 5.18
C LYS A 17 -1.61 -18.93 5.46
N GLN A 18 -1.69 -20.11 4.86
CA GLN A 18 -2.81 -21.03 5.11
C GLN A 18 -2.98 -21.24 6.62
N LYS A 19 -4.18 -20.96 7.10
CA LYS A 19 -4.52 -21.18 8.51
C LYS A 19 -4.53 -22.68 8.81
N THR A 20 -3.96 -23.05 9.94
CA THR A 20 -4.17 -24.37 10.51
C THR A 20 -5.68 -24.58 10.79
N ALA A 21 -6.14 -25.84 10.81
CA ALA A 21 -7.54 -26.17 11.15
C ALA A 21 -7.99 -25.54 12.50
N TYR A 22 -7.06 -25.41 13.45
CA TYR A 22 -7.28 -24.75 14.74
C TYR A 22 -7.50 -23.23 14.60
N GLU A 23 -6.79 -22.58 13.72
CA GLU A 23 -6.95 -21.14 13.45
C GLU A 23 -8.26 -20.85 12.71
N MET A 24 -8.72 -21.77 11.85
CA MET A 24 -10.03 -21.68 11.20
C MET A 24 -11.20 -21.81 12.21
N LEU A 25 -11.11 -22.73 13.16
CA LEU A 25 -12.10 -22.88 14.22
C LEU A 25 -12.18 -21.64 15.12
N ARG A 26 -11.06 -21.05 15.46
CA ARG A 26 -10.99 -19.77 16.20
C ARG A 26 -11.59 -18.59 15.42
N SER A 27 -11.50 -18.58 14.11
CA SER A 27 -12.07 -17.51 13.28
C SER A 27 -13.61 -17.56 13.18
N LEU A 28 -14.23 -18.69 13.51
CA LEU A 28 -15.68 -18.86 13.53
C LEU A 28 -16.33 -18.35 14.82
N VAL A 29 -15.56 -18.12 15.90
CA VAL A 29 -16.07 -17.56 17.14
C VAL A 29 -15.95 -16.03 17.10
N GLY A 30 -16.93 -15.38 16.46
CA GLY A 30 -16.92 -13.94 16.18
C GLY A 30 -16.82 -13.00 17.39
N SER A 31 -17.15 -13.46 18.62
CA SER A 31 -17.06 -12.67 19.85
C SER A 31 -15.64 -12.51 20.36
N GLU A 32 -14.78 -13.52 20.25
CA GLU A 32 -13.38 -13.42 20.71
C GLU A 32 -12.53 -12.52 19.82
N MET A 33 -12.83 -12.44 18.51
CA MET A 33 -12.11 -11.54 17.62
C MET A 33 -12.36 -10.06 17.94
N CYS A 34 -13.60 -9.69 18.30
CA CYS A 34 -13.92 -8.31 18.66
C CYS A 34 -13.25 -7.88 19.97
N ILE A 35 -13.08 -8.78 20.92
CA ILE A 35 -12.41 -8.51 22.20
C ILE A 35 -10.90 -8.36 22.00
N ARG A 36 -10.27 -9.19 21.17
CA ARG A 36 -8.84 -9.07 20.83
C ARG A 36 -8.53 -7.79 20.07
N ASP A 37 -9.33 -7.42 19.07
CA ASP A 37 -9.12 -6.25 18.26
C ASP A 37 -9.17 -4.94 19.08
N SER A 38 -9.97 -4.91 20.14
CA SER A 38 -10.14 -3.70 20.96
C SER A 38 -9.19 -3.60 22.16
N ILE A 39 -8.70 -4.73 22.68
CA ILE A 39 -7.91 -4.75 23.92
C ILE A 39 -6.41 -4.94 23.67
N VAL A 40 -6.04 -5.69 22.62
CA VAL A 40 -4.65 -6.16 22.42
C VAL A 40 -3.99 -5.51 21.21
N MET A 41 -4.75 -5.06 20.20
CA MET A 41 -4.19 -4.51 18.96
C MET A 41 -3.89 -3.02 19.09
N SER A 42 -2.68 -2.62 18.67
CA SER A 42 -2.26 -1.23 18.61
C SER A 42 -1.90 -0.83 17.18
N LEU A 43 -2.55 0.23 16.70
CA LEU A 43 -2.24 0.87 15.41
C LEU A 43 -1.23 2.00 15.55
N VAL A 44 -0.74 2.27 16.74
CA VAL A 44 0.28 3.30 16.97
C VAL A 44 1.50 2.99 16.11
N SER A 45 1.90 3.96 15.30
CA SER A 45 3.07 3.86 14.43
C SER A 45 4.13 4.87 14.86
N PHE A 46 5.38 4.52 14.61
CA PHE A 46 6.53 5.36 14.87
C PHE A 46 7.30 5.58 13.58
N ILE A 47 7.35 6.83 13.15
CA ILE A 47 8.03 7.23 11.91
C ILE A 47 9.43 7.74 12.26
N GLY A 48 10.44 7.29 11.51
CA GLY A 48 11.81 7.75 11.64
C GLY A 48 12.83 6.67 11.98
N PRO A 49 14.04 7.06 12.42
CA PRO A 49 15.13 6.13 12.69
C PRO A 49 14.78 5.12 13.78
N LYS A 50 15.18 3.87 13.58
CA LYS A 50 14.97 2.80 14.55
C LYS A 50 16.21 2.62 15.43
N PRO A 51 16.08 2.60 16.77
CA PRO A 51 17.21 2.37 17.64
C PRO A 51 17.73 0.94 17.49
N ASN A 52 19.02 0.75 17.68
CA ASN A 52 19.59 -0.57 17.83
C ASN A 52 19.29 -1.10 19.24
N LEU A 53 18.36 -2.03 19.35
CA LEU A 53 17.92 -2.60 20.63
C LEU A 53 19.00 -3.48 21.30
N LEU A 54 20.03 -3.88 20.54
CA LEU A 54 21.14 -4.70 21.05
C LEU A 54 22.30 -3.85 21.58
N ASP A 55 22.28 -2.56 21.32
CA ASP A 55 23.28 -1.63 21.83
C ASP A 55 22.88 -1.08 23.21
N ILE A 56 23.29 -1.78 24.23
CA ILE A 56 23.01 -1.42 25.64
C ILE A 56 23.75 -0.14 26.10
N ASN A 57 24.75 0.28 25.33
CA ASN A 57 25.54 1.50 25.65
C ASN A 57 24.97 2.75 24.94
N HIS A 58 23.86 2.62 24.25
CA HIS A 58 23.26 3.75 23.52
C HIS A 58 22.67 4.77 24.48
N VAL A 59 23.42 5.81 24.80
CA VAL A 59 23.03 6.84 25.78
C VAL A 59 21.88 7.71 25.26
N ASN A 60 21.77 7.91 23.94
CA ASN A 60 20.75 8.71 23.29
C ASN A 60 20.11 7.94 22.14
N PRO A 61 19.03 7.17 22.36
CA PRO A 61 18.33 6.54 21.26
C PRO A 61 17.77 7.58 20.29
N PRO A 62 17.73 7.30 18.97
CA PRO A 62 17.16 8.22 18.01
C PRO A 62 15.71 8.54 18.33
N MET A 63 15.34 9.81 18.21
CA MET A 63 13.95 10.24 18.35
C MET A 63 13.10 9.67 17.23
N ARG A 64 11.85 9.36 17.55
CA ARG A 64 10.85 8.85 16.61
C ARG A 64 9.59 9.69 16.74
N LEU A 65 8.91 9.90 15.61
CA LEU A 65 7.63 10.59 15.57
C LEU A 65 6.52 9.57 15.81
N GLU A 66 5.78 9.72 16.89
CA GLU A 66 4.63 8.89 17.19
C GLU A 66 3.38 9.42 16.49
N VAL A 67 2.64 8.52 15.83
CA VAL A 67 1.33 8.77 15.27
C VAL A 67 0.34 7.75 15.79
N SER A 68 -0.86 8.18 16.15
CA SER A 68 -1.88 7.32 16.76
C SER A 68 -2.38 6.21 15.86
N GLN A 69 -2.24 6.38 14.54
CA GLN A 69 -2.63 5.42 13.51
C GLN A 69 -1.84 5.65 12.22
N PRO A 70 -1.68 4.62 11.37
CA PRO A 70 -0.80 4.69 10.22
C PRO A 70 -1.42 5.42 9.01
N VAL A 71 -2.70 5.76 9.04
CA VAL A 71 -3.37 6.51 7.96
C VAL A 71 -3.34 7.99 8.29
N LEU A 72 -2.59 8.76 7.50
CA LEU A 72 -2.40 10.19 7.68
C LEU A 72 -3.44 10.99 6.93
N ASP A 73 -3.96 12.03 7.55
CA ASP A 73 -4.81 13.02 6.88
C ASP A 73 -3.99 14.13 6.18
N PHE A 74 -4.67 15.09 5.56
CA PHE A 74 -4.01 16.20 4.86
C PHE A 74 -3.18 17.08 5.80
N ALA A 75 -3.67 17.33 7.02
CA ALA A 75 -2.99 18.16 8.00
C ALA A 75 -1.72 17.49 8.51
N ASP A 76 -1.76 16.19 8.76
CA ASP A 76 -0.61 15.41 9.19
C ASP A 76 0.45 15.33 8.09
N MET A 77 0.03 15.13 6.83
CA MET A 77 0.96 15.09 5.70
C MET A 77 1.63 16.45 5.46
N ALA A 78 0.89 17.55 5.60
CA ALA A 78 1.46 18.90 5.51
C ALA A 78 2.52 19.15 6.60
N LYS A 79 2.24 18.71 7.84
CA LYS A 79 3.23 18.79 8.95
C LYS A 79 4.47 17.95 8.66
N LEU A 80 4.33 16.76 8.08
CA LEU A 80 5.45 15.89 7.73
C LEU A 80 6.35 16.50 6.64
N ARG A 81 5.76 17.17 5.66
CA ARG A 81 6.55 17.88 4.64
C ARG A 81 7.39 19.01 5.22
N ASP A 82 6.84 19.74 6.17
CA ASP A 82 7.50 20.85 6.85
C ASP A 82 8.09 20.47 8.21
N ILE A 83 8.29 19.17 8.47
CA ILE A 83 8.66 18.65 9.80
C ILE A 83 9.94 19.28 10.37
N GLU A 84 10.86 19.66 9.51
CA GLU A 84 12.12 20.31 9.89
C GLU A 84 11.87 21.62 10.66
N LYS A 85 10.87 22.40 10.24
CA LYS A 85 10.48 23.66 10.88
C LYS A 85 9.89 23.44 12.28
N PHE A 86 9.06 22.40 12.44
CA PHE A 86 8.40 22.09 13.71
C PHE A 86 9.31 21.42 14.73
N THR A 87 10.37 20.75 14.27
CA THR A 87 11.23 19.92 15.13
C THR A 87 12.64 20.51 15.31
N GLN A 88 12.84 21.76 14.91
CA GLN A 88 14.16 22.43 15.00
C GLN A 88 15.27 21.61 14.32
N GLY A 89 14.96 20.99 13.18
CA GLY A 89 15.91 20.21 12.40
C GLY A 89 16.21 18.79 12.91
N LYS A 90 15.51 18.33 13.97
CA LYS A 90 15.68 16.95 14.48
C LYS A 90 15.13 15.89 13.51
N PHE A 91 14.02 16.23 12.83
CA PHE A 91 13.49 15.43 11.73
C PHE A 91 13.62 16.23 10.44
N ARG A 92 14.00 15.53 9.38
CA ARG A 92 14.17 16.07 8.04
C ARG A 92 13.54 15.13 7.04
N SER A 93 12.50 15.60 6.38
CA SER A 93 11.83 14.86 5.33
C SER A 93 12.49 15.08 3.97
N TYR A 94 12.34 14.10 3.09
CA TYR A 94 12.69 14.18 1.68
C TYR A 94 11.64 13.49 0.85
N SER A 95 11.15 14.14 -0.21
CA SER A 95 10.11 13.58 -1.09
C SER A 95 10.76 12.90 -2.28
N LEU A 96 10.45 11.61 -2.44
CA LEU A 96 10.83 10.78 -3.59
C LEU A 96 9.64 10.72 -4.54
N ASP A 97 9.78 11.32 -5.72
CA ASP A 97 8.76 11.29 -6.76
C ASP A 97 8.86 9.99 -7.55
N ILE A 98 7.83 9.14 -7.47
CA ILE A 98 7.78 7.85 -8.15
C ILE A 98 7.19 7.92 -9.55
N THR A 99 7.02 9.11 -10.10
CA THR A 99 6.59 9.27 -11.49
C THR A 99 7.77 9.32 -12.46
N TYR A 100 7.52 8.94 -13.70
CA TYR A 100 8.50 9.01 -14.80
C TYR A 100 7.82 9.40 -16.11
N PRO A 101 8.57 9.97 -17.06
CA PRO A 101 8.00 10.40 -18.34
C PRO A 101 7.38 9.25 -19.13
N LEU A 102 6.12 9.41 -19.55
CA LEU A 102 5.37 8.41 -20.33
C LEU A 102 6.13 7.98 -21.62
N VAL A 103 6.92 8.88 -22.18
CA VAL A 103 7.71 8.62 -23.38
C VAL A 103 8.82 7.57 -23.20
N TRP A 104 9.23 7.29 -21.96
CA TRP A 104 10.20 6.22 -21.67
C TRP A 104 9.61 4.83 -21.83
N GLY A 105 8.29 4.72 -21.92
CA GLY A 105 7.61 3.44 -22.07
C GLY A 105 7.84 2.52 -20.87
N ARG A 106 7.63 1.21 -21.08
CA ARG A 106 7.77 0.19 -20.03
C ARG A 106 9.21 0.06 -19.50
N GLU A 107 10.20 0.32 -20.32
CA GLU A 107 11.61 0.21 -19.92
C GLU A 107 12.01 1.31 -18.93
N GLY A 108 11.31 2.43 -18.95
CA GLY A 108 11.52 3.54 -18.02
C GLY A 108 11.32 3.18 -16.55
N VAL A 109 10.53 2.15 -16.25
CA VAL A 109 10.27 1.73 -14.86
C VAL A 109 11.54 1.26 -14.15
N GLU A 110 12.38 0.44 -14.80
CA GLU A 110 13.63 -0.03 -14.18
C GLU A 110 14.63 1.09 -13.97
N ALA A 111 14.80 1.96 -14.96
CA ALA A 111 15.66 3.12 -14.85
C ALA A 111 15.23 4.04 -13.70
N LYS A 112 13.92 4.30 -13.59
CA LYS A 112 13.36 5.11 -12.51
C LYS A 112 13.50 4.45 -11.14
N LEU A 113 13.25 3.15 -11.02
CA LEU A 113 13.45 2.40 -9.77
C LEU A 113 14.92 2.44 -9.32
N ALA A 114 15.86 2.28 -10.23
CA ALA A 114 17.28 2.41 -9.91
C ALA A 114 17.63 3.83 -9.44
N SER A 115 17.12 4.86 -10.12
CA SER A 115 17.28 6.26 -9.72
C SER A 115 16.71 6.53 -8.35
N LEU A 116 15.48 6.06 -8.04
CA LEU A 116 14.83 6.21 -6.74
C LEU A 116 15.63 5.56 -5.61
N CYS A 117 16.19 4.38 -5.86
CA CYS A 117 17.03 3.69 -4.89
C CYS A 117 18.30 4.50 -4.57
N ALA A 118 18.98 5.03 -5.60
CA ALA A 118 20.15 5.87 -5.42
C ALA A 118 19.82 7.19 -4.69
N GLU A 119 18.73 7.85 -5.11
CA GLU A 119 18.24 9.09 -4.49
C GLU A 119 17.86 8.90 -3.01
N ALA A 120 17.27 7.76 -2.66
CA ALA A 120 16.96 7.43 -1.26
C ALA A 120 18.22 7.28 -0.41
N VAL A 121 19.27 6.64 -0.94
CA VAL A 121 20.57 6.51 -0.26
C VAL A 121 21.24 7.88 -0.06
N ASP A 122 21.24 8.71 -1.11
CA ASP A 122 21.84 10.05 -1.05
C ASP A 122 21.08 10.97 -0.08
N ALA A 123 19.74 10.90 -0.06
CA ALA A 123 18.92 11.61 0.91
C ALA A 123 19.29 11.23 2.35
N ILE A 124 19.42 9.94 2.65
CA ILE A 124 19.80 9.46 3.99
C ILE A 124 21.22 9.91 4.34
N LYS A 125 22.18 9.77 3.44
CA LYS A 125 23.56 10.21 3.65
C LYS A 125 23.68 11.71 3.86
N SER A 126 22.74 12.50 3.29
CA SER A 126 22.64 13.95 3.53
C SER A 126 21.93 14.33 4.84
N GLY A 127 21.57 13.33 5.66
CA GLY A 127 20.98 13.53 6.99
C GLY A 127 19.46 13.63 7.00
N LYS A 128 18.79 13.21 5.92
CA LYS A 128 17.33 13.06 5.92
C LYS A 128 16.95 11.74 6.62
N ASN A 129 15.94 11.80 7.47
CA ASN A 129 15.51 10.65 8.28
C ASN A 129 14.05 10.26 8.11
N ILE A 130 13.33 10.94 7.21
CA ILE A 130 11.98 10.56 6.77
C ILE A 130 11.95 10.66 5.23
N LEU A 131 11.63 9.56 4.56
CA LEU A 131 11.45 9.51 3.11
C LEU A 131 9.96 9.45 2.79
N LEU A 132 9.48 10.41 2.00
CA LEU A 132 8.10 10.50 1.53
C LEU A 132 8.04 9.98 0.09
N ILE A 133 7.50 8.80 -0.10
CA ILE A 133 7.34 8.17 -1.42
C ILE A 133 6.01 8.64 -2.00
N SER A 134 6.02 9.46 -3.04
CA SER A 134 4.83 10.15 -3.54
C SER A 134 4.60 9.93 -5.04
N ASP A 135 3.34 9.65 -5.41
CA ASP A 135 2.87 9.62 -6.79
C ASP A 135 2.10 10.89 -7.18
N ARG A 136 2.13 11.94 -6.36
CA ARG A 136 1.30 13.13 -6.54
C ARG A 136 1.64 13.96 -7.78
N SER A 137 2.81 13.75 -8.38
CA SER A 137 3.24 14.42 -9.62
C SER A 137 2.68 13.79 -10.89
N VAL A 138 1.74 12.85 -10.78
CA VAL A 138 1.05 12.25 -11.93
C VAL A 138 0.39 13.33 -12.78
N SER A 139 0.62 13.27 -14.08
CA SER A 139 0.08 14.21 -15.06
C SER A 139 -0.05 13.50 -16.43
N PRO A 140 -0.71 14.03 -17.43
CA PRO A 140 -0.83 13.37 -18.73
C PRO A 140 0.50 12.91 -19.36
N LEU A 141 1.62 13.52 -18.96
CA LEU A 141 2.97 13.21 -19.45
C LEU A 141 3.82 12.41 -18.45
N GLN A 142 3.34 12.23 -17.22
CA GLN A 142 4.07 11.57 -16.12
C GLN A 142 3.25 10.41 -15.56
N VAL A 143 3.72 9.19 -15.74
CA VAL A 143 3.08 7.97 -15.25
C VAL A 143 3.71 7.56 -13.92
N ALA A 144 2.89 7.14 -12.94
CA ALA A 144 3.39 6.65 -11.66
C ALA A 144 3.79 5.18 -11.73
N ILE A 145 4.89 4.83 -11.08
CA ILE A 145 5.19 3.45 -10.72
C ILE A 145 4.19 3.01 -9.64
N PRO A 146 3.67 1.77 -9.68
CA PRO A 146 2.84 1.27 -8.58
C PRO A 146 3.51 1.46 -7.23
N ALA A 147 2.79 2.11 -6.30
CA ALA A 147 3.35 2.53 -5.01
C ALA A 147 3.99 1.40 -4.21
N LEU A 148 3.39 0.19 -4.25
CA LEU A 148 3.94 -1.00 -3.61
C LEU A 148 5.29 -1.42 -4.20
N LEU A 149 5.42 -1.40 -5.52
CA LEU A 149 6.67 -1.76 -6.21
C LEU A 149 7.78 -0.76 -5.86
N ALA A 150 7.48 0.53 -5.91
CA ALA A 150 8.43 1.59 -5.54
C ALA A 150 8.85 1.50 -4.06
N LEU A 151 7.89 1.33 -3.16
CA LEU A 151 8.15 1.17 -1.73
C LEU A 151 9.03 -0.04 -1.45
N SER A 152 8.67 -1.20 -2.01
CA SER A 152 9.42 -2.44 -1.77
C SER A 152 10.83 -2.38 -2.37
N ALA A 153 10.98 -1.80 -3.56
CA ALA A 153 12.30 -1.59 -4.18
C ALA A 153 13.21 -0.75 -3.29
N ILE A 154 12.72 0.40 -2.81
CA ILE A 154 13.45 1.28 -1.90
C ILE A 154 13.75 0.56 -0.57
N HIS A 155 12.75 -0.10 0.02
CA HIS A 155 12.90 -0.84 1.27
C HIS A 155 14.00 -1.90 1.17
N GLN A 156 13.94 -2.77 0.15
CA GLN A 156 14.90 -3.86 -0.05
C GLN A 156 16.30 -3.32 -0.39
N HIS A 157 16.38 -2.23 -1.16
CA HIS A 157 17.64 -1.59 -1.46
C HIS A 157 18.30 -1.03 -0.19
N LEU A 158 17.55 -0.31 0.63
CA LEU A 158 18.06 0.23 1.90
C LEU A 158 18.44 -0.88 2.89
N VAL A 159 17.78 -2.04 2.84
CA VAL A 159 18.19 -3.22 3.63
C VAL A 159 19.54 -3.74 3.16
N ARG A 160 19.74 -3.87 1.83
CA ARG A 160 21.04 -4.31 1.26
C ARG A 160 22.19 -3.35 1.60
N GLU A 161 21.91 -2.04 1.58
CA GLU A 161 22.88 -1.00 1.94
C GLU A 161 23.09 -0.85 3.47
N GLY A 162 22.32 -1.55 4.31
CA GLY A 162 22.38 -1.43 5.78
C GLY A 162 21.83 -0.11 6.32
N LEU A 163 21.07 0.64 5.50
CA LEU A 163 20.56 1.97 5.83
C LEU A 163 19.07 1.97 6.24
N ARG A 164 18.36 0.83 6.17
CA ARG A 164 16.90 0.80 6.41
C ARG A 164 16.48 1.29 7.80
N THR A 165 17.31 1.12 8.80
CA THR A 165 17.01 1.53 10.18
C THR A 165 17.26 3.02 10.44
N THR A 166 17.90 3.73 9.52
CA THR A 166 18.25 5.15 9.69
C THR A 166 17.14 6.11 9.24
N ALA A 167 16.16 5.63 8.48
CA ALA A 167 15.06 6.45 7.98
C ALA A 167 13.70 5.74 8.08
N GLY A 168 12.65 6.55 8.31
CA GLY A 168 11.26 6.14 8.18
C GLY A 168 10.77 6.23 6.74
N LEU A 169 9.85 5.35 6.34
CA LEU A 169 9.20 5.35 5.03
C LEU A 169 7.73 5.70 5.17
N VAL A 170 7.31 6.76 4.51
CA VAL A 170 5.92 7.20 4.44
C VAL A 170 5.49 7.19 2.98
N VAL A 171 4.32 6.65 2.69
CA VAL A 171 3.78 6.55 1.33
C VAL A 171 2.62 7.51 1.15
N GLU A 172 2.71 8.38 0.16
CA GLU A 172 1.62 9.24 -0.31
C GLU A 172 1.19 8.72 -1.68
N THR A 173 -0.02 8.18 -1.77
CA THR A 173 -0.45 7.53 -3.01
C THR A 173 -1.94 7.68 -3.29
N GLY A 174 -2.29 7.85 -4.57
CA GLY A 174 -3.66 7.81 -5.06
C GLY A 174 -4.22 6.41 -5.20
N THR A 175 -3.39 5.36 -5.16
CA THR A 175 -3.84 3.99 -5.41
C THR A 175 -4.34 3.25 -4.17
N ALA A 176 -4.00 3.69 -2.95
CA ALA A 176 -4.46 3.08 -1.72
C ALA A 176 -5.91 3.49 -1.41
N ARG A 177 -6.85 2.55 -1.50
CA ARG A 177 -8.30 2.77 -1.30
C ARG A 177 -8.90 1.84 -0.27
N GLU A 178 -8.53 0.56 -0.27
CA GLU A 178 -9.08 -0.50 0.55
C GLU A 178 -8.12 -0.92 1.66
N VAL A 179 -8.67 -1.51 2.71
CA VAL A 179 -7.90 -1.99 3.88
C VAL A 179 -6.69 -2.82 3.48
N HIS A 180 -6.88 -3.65 2.46
CA HIS A 180 -5.86 -4.56 2.00
C HIS A 180 -4.66 -3.83 1.39
N HIS A 181 -4.88 -2.74 0.66
CA HIS A 181 -3.81 -1.89 0.13
C HIS A 181 -2.90 -1.35 1.25
N PHE A 182 -3.50 -0.90 2.35
CA PHE A 182 -2.75 -0.45 3.52
C PHE A 182 -1.99 -1.58 4.20
N ALA A 183 -2.62 -2.75 4.31
CA ALA A 183 -1.97 -3.92 4.90
C ALA A 183 -0.73 -4.35 4.12
N VAL A 184 -0.79 -4.33 2.78
CA VAL A 184 0.36 -4.70 1.95
C VAL A 184 1.46 -3.66 2.01
N LEU A 185 1.12 -2.37 1.89
CA LEU A 185 2.10 -1.29 2.04
C LEU A 185 2.81 -1.36 3.40
N ALA A 186 2.06 -1.59 4.49
CA ALA A 186 2.65 -1.81 5.80
C ALA A 186 3.57 -3.03 5.83
N GLY A 187 3.14 -4.16 5.28
CA GLY A 187 3.91 -5.39 5.23
C GLY A 187 5.24 -5.26 4.47
N TYR A 188 5.34 -4.33 3.54
CA TYR A 188 6.57 -3.98 2.83
C TYR A 188 7.28 -2.74 3.35
N GLY A 189 6.90 -2.25 4.55
CA GLY A 189 7.70 -1.33 5.32
C GLY A 189 7.20 0.11 5.40
N ALA A 190 5.98 0.43 4.93
CA ALA A 190 5.37 1.73 5.13
C ALA A 190 5.01 1.94 6.61
N GLU A 191 5.61 2.93 7.25
CA GLU A 191 5.32 3.33 8.63
C GLU A 191 4.03 4.14 8.72
N ALA A 192 3.71 4.88 7.65
CA ALA A 192 2.42 5.54 7.49
C ALA A 192 2.06 5.69 6.00
N VAL A 193 0.77 5.86 5.72
CA VAL A 193 0.22 5.99 4.36
C VAL A 193 -0.75 7.16 4.32
N HIS A 194 -0.60 8.03 3.32
CA HIS A 194 -1.53 9.11 3.01
C HIS A 194 -2.28 8.82 1.70
N PRO A 195 -3.55 8.35 1.76
CA PRO A 195 -4.34 8.03 0.59
C PRO A 195 -5.06 9.28 0.04
N TYR A 196 -4.31 10.22 -0.52
CA TYR A 196 -4.84 11.54 -0.86
C TYR A 196 -6.05 11.50 -1.80
N LEU A 197 -5.99 10.67 -2.85
CA LEU A 197 -7.07 10.60 -3.84
C LEU A 197 -8.37 10.02 -3.26
N ALA A 198 -8.26 9.01 -2.41
CA ALA A 198 -9.44 8.46 -1.72
C ALA A 198 -10.10 9.51 -0.81
N MET A 199 -9.31 10.31 -0.10
CA MET A 199 -9.83 11.39 0.76
C MET A 199 -10.40 12.54 -0.05
N GLU A 200 -9.75 12.96 -1.15
CA GLU A 200 -10.26 13.98 -2.07
C GLU A 200 -11.58 13.54 -2.73
N THR A 201 -11.67 12.28 -3.14
CA THR A 201 -12.90 11.69 -3.67
C THR A 201 -14.02 11.74 -2.64
N LEU A 202 -13.77 11.29 -1.41
CA LEU A 202 -14.77 11.36 -0.33
C LEU A 202 -15.20 12.79 -0.03
N ALA A 203 -14.27 13.74 -0.06
CA ALA A 203 -14.58 15.14 0.11
C ALA A 203 -15.43 15.70 -1.03
N SER A 204 -15.30 15.18 -2.26
CA SER A 204 -16.12 15.63 -3.40
C SER A 204 -17.54 15.05 -3.39
N ILE A 205 -17.68 13.76 -3.00
CA ILE A 205 -18.97 13.04 -3.06
C ILE A 205 -19.72 13.04 -1.72
N HIS A 206 -19.26 13.76 -0.69
CA HIS A 206 -19.82 13.67 0.66
C HIS A 206 -21.32 13.98 0.72
N LYS A 207 -21.83 14.84 -0.18
CA LYS A 207 -23.26 15.21 -0.27
C LYS A 207 -24.13 14.08 -0.79
N ASP A 208 -23.56 13.16 -1.57
CA ASP A 208 -24.26 12.01 -2.15
C ASP A 208 -24.26 10.82 -1.19
N LEU A 209 -23.50 10.92 -0.08
CA LEU A 209 -23.43 9.87 0.93
C LEU A 209 -24.65 9.91 1.86
N PRO A 210 -25.20 8.76 2.27
CA PRO A 210 -26.31 8.71 3.18
C PRO A 210 -25.94 9.31 4.55
N GLY A 211 -26.86 10.08 5.14
CA GLY A 211 -26.74 10.58 6.52
C GLY A 211 -26.21 12.01 6.67
N ASP A 212 -26.27 12.82 5.62
CA ASP A 212 -25.92 14.27 5.67
C ASP A 212 -24.55 14.54 6.34
N LEU A 213 -23.53 13.84 5.85
CA LEU A 213 -22.18 13.86 6.42
C LEU A 213 -21.38 15.06 5.90
N SER A 214 -20.66 15.75 6.80
CA SER A 214 -19.62 16.68 6.35
C SER A 214 -18.42 15.92 5.73
N ALA A 215 -17.68 16.60 4.83
CA ALA A 215 -16.48 16.04 4.21
C ALA A 215 -15.46 15.52 5.25
N GLU A 216 -15.23 16.30 6.31
CA GLU A 216 -14.33 15.91 7.41
C GLU A 216 -14.81 14.63 8.12
N LYS A 217 -16.12 14.52 8.34
CA LYS A 217 -16.72 13.36 8.99
C LYS A 217 -16.65 12.12 8.11
N ALA A 218 -16.81 12.27 6.80
CA ALA A 218 -16.65 11.19 5.83
C ALA A 218 -15.22 10.67 5.82
N ILE A 219 -14.22 11.55 5.76
CA ILE A 219 -12.80 11.22 5.85
C ILE A 219 -12.48 10.53 7.18
N TYR A 220 -12.94 11.08 8.31
CA TYR A 220 -12.74 10.47 9.63
C TYR A 220 -13.32 9.05 9.70
N ASN A 221 -14.53 8.84 9.18
CA ASN A 221 -15.16 7.52 9.16
C ASN A 221 -14.38 6.53 8.29
N TYR A 222 -13.86 6.97 7.15
CA TYR A 222 -13.01 6.17 6.27
C TYR A 222 -11.73 5.73 6.99
N VAL A 223 -11.00 6.67 7.57
CA VAL A 223 -9.76 6.40 8.32
C VAL A 223 -10.03 5.42 9.48
N LYS A 224 -11.13 5.61 10.20
CA LYS A 224 -11.55 4.70 11.26
C LYS A 224 -11.91 3.30 10.75
N ALA A 225 -12.54 3.20 9.58
CA ALA A 225 -12.88 1.92 8.96
C ALA A 225 -11.62 1.17 8.51
N VAL A 226 -10.67 1.87 7.87
CA VAL A 226 -9.37 1.29 7.49
C VAL A 226 -8.62 0.80 8.72
N GLY A 227 -8.55 1.59 9.79
CA GLY A 227 -7.90 1.20 11.04
C GLY A 227 -8.52 -0.08 11.66
N LYS A 228 -9.85 -0.17 11.70
CA LYS A 228 -10.53 -1.39 12.15
C LYS A 228 -10.22 -2.60 11.26
N GLY A 229 -10.16 -2.38 9.96
CA GLY A 229 -9.80 -3.43 9.01
C GLY A 229 -8.37 -3.92 9.19
N LEU A 230 -7.41 -3.02 9.38
CA LEU A 230 -6.02 -3.35 9.67
C LEU A 230 -5.89 -4.15 10.97
N SER A 231 -6.58 -3.74 12.05
CA SER A 231 -6.61 -4.49 13.30
C SER A 231 -7.12 -5.93 13.10
N LYS A 232 -8.15 -6.13 12.26
CA LYS A 232 -8.63 -7.46 11.92
C LYS A 232 -7.60 -8.31 11.16
N ILE A 233 -6.90 -7.71 10.19
CA ILE A 233 -5.84 -8.40 9.45
C ILE A 233 -4.70 -8.78 10.40
N MET A 234 -4.22 -7.84 11.23
CA MET A 234 -3.17 -8.09 12.21
C MET A 234 -3.57 -9.19 13.20
N SER A 235 -4.81 -9.18 13.68
CA SER A 235 -5.35 -10.23 14.54
C SER A 235 -5.31 -11.60 13.87
N LYS A 236 -5.72 -11.69 12.61
CA LYS A 236 -5.65 -12.95 11.84
C LYS A 236 -4.22 -13.44 11.64
N MET A 237 -3.27 -12.53 11.52
CA MET A 237 -1.85 -12.85 11.39
C MET A 237 -1.17 -13.16 12.73
N GLY A 238 -1.83 -12.90 13.85
CA GLY A 238 -1.26 -13.06 15.19
C GLY A 238 -0.24 -11.96 15.56
N VAL A 239 -0.32 -10.79 14.92
CA VAL A 239 0.55 -9.63 15.20
C VAL A 239 -0.25 -8.56 15.94
N SER A 240 0.21 -8.15 17.12
CA SER A 240 -0.54 -7.24 18.01
C SER A 240 -0.22 -5.76 17.81
N THR A 241 0.94 -5.42 17.24
CA THR A 241 1.35 -4.02 17.05
C THR A 241 1.64 -3.73 15.58
N TYR A 242 1.25 -2.55 15.10
CA TYR A 242 1.51 -2.13 13.74
C TYR A 242 3.01 -2.10 13.41
N MET A 243 3.84 -1.69 14.37
CA MET A 243 5.29 -1.65 14.17
C MET A 243 5.92 -3.03 13.94
N SER A 244 5.36 -4.07 14.55
CA SER A 244 5.79 -5.46 14.31
C SER A 244 5.25 -6.01 13.00
N TYR A 245 4.16 -5.43 12.50
CA TYR A 245 3.60 -5.76 11.19
C TYR A 245 4.38 -5.09 10.05
N CYS A 246 4.92 -3.89 10.28
CA CYS A 246 5.71 -3.16 9.28
C CYS A 246 6.96 -3.95 8.85
N GLY A 247 7.03 -4.28 7.55
CA GLY A 247 8.13 -5.02 6.98
C GLY A 247 8.13 -6.52 7.29
N ALA A 248 7.04 -7.05 7.89
CA ALA A 248 6.94 -8.47 8.21
C ALA A 248 6.76 -9.38 6.99
N GLN A 249 6.36 -8.82 5.84
CA GLN A 249 6.23 -9.53 4.56
C GLN A 249 5.38 -10.82 4.67
N LEU A 250 4.26 -10.77 5.38
CA LEU A 250 3.38 -11.92 5.64
C LEU A 250 2.47 -12.24 4.43
N PHE A 251 3.03 -12.20 3.23
CA PHE A 251 2.32 -12.38 1.96
C PHE A 251 2.99 -13.46 1.11
N GLU A 252 2.24 -13.96 0.15
CA GLU A 252 2.71 -14.84 -0.92
C GLU A 252 2.48 -14.13 -2.25
N ALA A 253 3.48 -14.13 -3.14
CA ALA A 253 3.33 -13.60 -4.48
C ALA A 253 2.69 -14.65 -5.39
N ILE A 254 1.73 -14.23 -6.20
CA ILE A 254 1.05 -15.08 -7.18
C ILE A 254 1.09 -14.37 -8.52
N GLY A 255 1.64 -15.03 -9.54
CA GLY A 255 1.68 -14.50 -10.89
C GLY A 255 2.77 -13.44 -11.12
N LEU A 256 3.79 -13.39 -10.28
CA LEU A 256 5.03 -12.64 -10.53
C LEU A 256 6.17 -13.60 -10.84
N ASN A 257 7.04 -13.21 -11.79
CA ASN A 257 8.24 -14.00 -12.07
C ASN A 257 9.27 -13.90 -10.93
N SER A 258 10.12 -14.91 -10.80
CA SER A 258 11.14 -15.01 -9.76
C SER A 258 12.13 -13.84 -9.80
N ASP A 259 12.51 -13.35 -10.98
CA ASP A 259 13.46 -12.23 -11.11
C ASP A 259 12.90 -10.93 -10.47
N THR A 260 11.62 -10.65 -10.68
CA THR A 260 10.95 -9.50 -10.06
C THR A 260 10.85 -9.66 -8.54
N ILE A 261 10.56 -10.88 -8.07
CA ILE A 261 10.46 -11.16 -6.64
C ILE A 261 11.83 -11.03 -5.98
N ASP A 262 12.85 -11.63 -6.52
CA ASP A 262 14.20 -11.60 -5.93
C ASP A 262 14.77 -10.19 -5.88
N LYS A 263 14.48 -9.39 -6.90
CA LYS A 263 14.98 -8.02 -7.01
C LYS A 263 14.24 -7.02 -6.14
N TYR A 264 12.89 -7.08 -6.14
CA TYR A 264 12.05 -6.05 -5.53
C TYR A 264 11.23 -6.52 -4.33
N PHE A 265 10.90 -7.81 -4.24
CA PHE A 265 10.10 -8.41 -3.17
C PHE A 265 10.85 -9.53 -2.45
N THR A 266 12.14 -9.33 -2.25
CA THR A 266 13.09 -10.32 -1.71
C THR A 266 12.50 -11.08 -0.52
N ARG A 267 12.59 -12.41 -0.53
CA ARG A 267 12.06 -13.36 0.46
C ARG A 267 10.54 -13.52 0.49
N THR A 268 9.81 -12.90 -0.41
CA THR A 268 8.38 -13.21 -0.57
C THR A 268 8.25 -14.57 -1.25
N PRO A 269 7.58 -15.56 -0.62
CA PRO A 269 7.39 -16.85 -1.26
C PRO A 269 6.47 -16.73 -2.47
N SER A 270 6.76 -17.47 -3.54
CA SER A 270 5.90 -17.60 -4.72
C SER A 270 5.83 -19.05 -5.16
N ARG A 271 4.64 -19.48 -5.56
CA ARG A 271 4.39 -20.82 -6.11
C ARG A 271 3.87 -20.78 -7.54
N VAL A 272 3.50 -19.61 -8.01
CA VAL A 272 2.93 -19.39 -9.34
C VAL A 272 3.69 -18.27 -10.02
N GLU A 273 4.48 -18.62 -11.00
CA GLU A 273 5.21 -17.68 -11.86
C GLU A 273 4.22 -16.90 -12.76
N GLY A 274 4.67 -15.76 -13.30
CA GLY A 274 3.85 -14.95 -14.17
C GLY A 274 4.60 -13.77 -14.77
N ILE A 275 4.04 -12.57 -14.61
CA ILE A 275 4.52 -11.33 -15.24
C ILE A 275 5.75 -10.78 -14.55
N GLY A 276 6.54 -10.02 -15.30
CA GLY A 276 7.69 -9.27 -14.83
C GLY A 276 7.42 -7.79 -14.62
N VAL A 277 8.47 -7.07 -14.29
CA VAL A 277 8.40 -5.61 -14.02
C VAL A 277 7.95 -4.81 -15.25
N PHE A 278 8.27 -5.26 -16.46
CA PHE A 278 7.90 -4.56 -17.68
C PHE A 278 6.40 -4.69 -18.00
N GLU A 279 5.83 -5.85 -17.77
CA GLU A 279 4.39 -6.08 -17.93
C GLU A 279 3.60 -5.27 -16.86
N ILE A 280 4.11 -5.18 -15.63
CA ILE A 280 3.55 -4.30 -14.59
C ILE A 280 3.56 -2.84 -15.06
N ALA A 281 4.65 -2.40 -15.69
CA ALA A 281 4.74 -1.05 -16.24
C ALA A 281 3.78 -0.82 -17.40
N GLU A 282 3.61 -1.80 -18.31
CA GLU A 282 2.64 -1.73 -19.41
C GLU A 282 1.21 -1.58 -18.89
N GLU A 283 0.86 -2.29 -17.85
CA GLU A 283 -0.44 -2.16 -17.20
C GLU A 283 -0.64 -0.77 -16.61
N ALA A 284 0.37 -0.25 -15.88
CA ALA A 284 0.32 1.09 -15.32
C ALA A 284 0.18 2.15 -16.43
N ILE A 285 0.91 2.02 -17.54
CA ILE A 285 0.82 2.92 -18.69
C ILE A 285 -0.56 2.85 -19.35
N ARG A 286 -1.15 1.64 -19.46
CA ARG A 286 -2.49 1.48 -20.04
C ARG A 286 -3.53 2.19 -19.19
N MET A 287 -3.55 1.96 -17.88
CA MET A 287 -4.44 2.63 -16.94
C MET A 287 -4.25 4.15 -16.95
N HIS A 288 -3.00 4.60 -17.04
CA HIS A 288 -2.69 6.02 -17.16
C HIS A 288 -3.27 6.64 -18.43
N LYS A 289 -3.13 5.98 -19.58
CA LYS A 289 -3.71 6.43 -20.84
C LYS A 289 -5.23 6.47 -20.80
N GLU A 290 -5.87 5.48 -20.17
CA GLU A 290 -7.32 5.47 -19.97
C GLU A 290 -7.78 6.62 -19.08
N ALA A 291 -7.05 6.89 -17.97
CA ALA A 291 -7.38 7.96 -17.02
C ALA A 291 -7.25 9.37 -17.63
N PHE A 292 -6.32 9.57 -18.54
CA PHE A 292 -6.09 10.85 -19.23
C PHE A 292 -6.59 10.87 -20.68
N SER A 293 -7.46 9.94 -21.04
CA SER A 293 -8.10 9.88 -22.36
C SER A 293 -9.17 10.96 -22.49
N ASP A 294 -9.25 11.56 -23.68
CA ASP A 294 -10.35 12.45 -24.04
C ASP A 294 -11.65 11.70 -24.43
N ASP A 295 -11.64 10.37 -24.35
CA ASP A 295 -12.80 9.54 -24.68
C ASP A 295 -13.86 9.59 -23.57
N THR A 296 -14.90 10.38 -23.81
CA THR A 296 -16.01 10.58 -22.87
C THR A 296 -16.83 9.30 -22.61
N VAL A 297 -16.80 8.33 -23.50
CA VAL A 297 -17.52 7.05 -23.33
C VAL A 297 -16.83 6.18 -22.28
N LEU A 298 -15.48 6.14 -22.28
CA LEU A 298 -14.72 5.43 -21.25
C LEU A 298 -14.81 6.11 -19.90
N ALA A 299 -14.88 7.44 -19.85
CA ALA A 299 -14.99 8.21 -18.61
C ALA A 299 -16.30 7.96 -17.82
N THR A 300 -17.35 7.46 -18.49
CA THR A 300 -18.65 7.16 -17.85
C THR A 300 -18.79 5.71 -17.39
N ILE A 301 -17.91 4.82 -17.83
CA ILE A 301 -17.91 3.41 -17.43
C ILE A 301 -16.88 3.21 -16.33
N LEU A 302 -17.34 3.30 -15.08
CA LEU A 302 -16.51 2.87 -13.95
C LEU A 302 -16.32 1.35 -14.05
N ASP A 303 -15.08 0.94 -14.34
CA ASP A 303 -14.70 -0.44 -14.12
C ASP A 303 -14.69 -0.68 -12.61
N THR A 304 -15.55 -1.60 -12.15
CA THR A 304 -15.64 -1.94 -10.73
C THR A 304 -14.36 -2.56 -10.20
N GLY A 305 -13.39 -2.90 -11.03
CA GLY A 305 -12.06 -3.42 -10.69
C GLY A 305 -12.05 -4.37 -9.49
N CYS A 306 -11.12 -5.26 -9.38
CA CYS A 306 -10.85 -6.09 -8.19
C CYS A 306 -11.97 -7.04 -7.69
N GLU A 307 -13.23 -6.85 -8.03
CA GLU A 307 -14.31 -7.80 -7.72
C GLU A 307 -14.63 -8.63 -8.95
N SER A 308 -14.33 -9.93 -8.90
CA SER A 308 -14.74 -10.88 -9.91
C SER A 308 -16.25 -11.11 -9.79
N ALA A 309 -17.01 -10.41 -10.62
CA ALA A 309 -18.45 -10.59 -10.74
C ALA A 309 -18.81 -11.12 -12.13
N TRP A 310 -19.74 -12.10 -12.16
CA TRP A 310 -20.26 -12.57 -13.45
C TRP A 310 -21.09 -11.46 -14.11
N ARG A 311 -20.84 -11.22 -15.40
CA ARG A 311 -21.60 -10.25 -16.21
C ARG A 311 -22.16 -10.93 -17.46
N VAL A 312 -23.36 -10.56 -17.84
CA VAL A 312 -23.95 -10.98 -19.11
C VAL A 312 -23.06 -10.49 -20.26
N ARG A 313 -22.60 -11.40 -21.12
CA ARG A 313 -21.65 -11.17 -22.21
C ARG A 313 -20.21 -10.80 -21.75
N GLY A 314 -19.89 -10.97 -20.48
CA GLY A 314 -18.53 -10.86 -19.95
C GLY A 314 -17.73 -12.15 -20.11
N ALA A 315 -16.58 -12.21 -19.41
CA ALA A 315 -15.74 -13.40 -19.38
C ALA A 315 -16.50 -14.62 -18.79
N GLN A 316 -16.16 -15.82 -19.26
CA GLN A 316 -16.69 -17.04 -18.67
C GLN A 316 -16.00 -17.34 -17.36
N HIS A 317 -16.79 -17.53 -16.30
CA HIS A 317 -16.32 -17.91 -14.99
C HIS A 317 -16.68 -19.37 -14.70
N LEU A 318 -15.91 -20.02 -13.84
CA LEU A 318 -16.22 -21.36 -13.35
C LEU A 318 -17.57 -21.39 -12.60
N TRP A 319 -17.87 -20.31 -11.87
CA TRP A 319 -19.11 -20.10 -11.14
C TRP A 319 -20.04 -19.17 -11.93
N THR A 320 -20.95 -19.74 -12.69
CA THR A 320 -22.02 -19.00 -13.38
C THR A 320 -23.31 -19.04 -12.56
N PRO A 321 -24.29 -18.15 -12.81
CA PRO A 321 -25.60 -18.23 -12.19
C PRO A 321 -26.29 -19.59 -12.42
N ASP A 322 -26.08 -20.23 -13.58
CA ASP A 322 -26.64 -21.55 -13.89
C ASP A 322 -26.02 -22.63 -13.00
N VAL A 323 -24.70 -22.62 -12.80
CA VAL A 323 -24.02 -23.54 -11.89
C VAL A 323 -24.52 -23.34 -10.47
N HIS A 324 -24.69 -22.10 -10.04
CA HIS A 324 -25.20 -21.76 -8.71
C HIS A 324 -26.67 -22.28 -8.56
N ALA A 325 -27.52 -22.06 -9.56
CA ALA A 325 -28.89 -22.53 -9.57
C ALA A 325 -28.96 -24.05 -9.49
N HIS A 326 -28.11 -24.77 -10.24
CA HIS A 326 -28.07 -26.25 -10.20
C HIS A 326 -27.61 -26.80 -8.85
N ILE A 327 -26.76 -26.10 -8.12
CA ILE A 327 -26.29 -26.51 -6.79
C ILE A 327 -27.33 -26.21 -5.72
N THR A 328 -28.05 -25.09 -5.83
CA THR A 328 -29.02 -24.66 -4.81
C THR A 328 -30.41 -25.29 -4.96
N HIS A 329 -30.76 -25.77 -6.15
CA HIS A 329 -32.07 -26.40 -6.43
C HIS A 329 -32.05 -27.95 -6.36
N ARG A 330 -31.01 -28.56 -5.82
CA ARG A 330 -30.95 -29.95 -5.41
C ARG A 330 -31.21 -30.05 -3.92
#